data_3984edb6249a76089611317aa9c423c6
#
_entry.id   3984edb6249a76089611317aa9c423c6
#
_cell.length_a   1.000
_cell.length_b   1.000
_cell.length_c   1.000
_cell.angle_alpha   90.00
_cell.angle_beta   90.00
_cell.angle_gamma   90.00
#
_symmetry.space_group_name_H-M   'P 1'
#
loop_
_entity.id
_entity.type
_entity.pdbx_description
1 polymer ?
#
loop_
_entity_poly.entity_id
_entity_poly.type
_entity_poly.pdbx_seq_one_letter_code
_entity_poly.pdbx_strand_id
1 'polypeptide(L)'
;ADDGYHREISETLAGFLEKYVENEETKNRNADNEKEHSKEKGCSILTVGLGNREVTPDALGPYVVDQLNITRHMVQEYGRYGVEEKSRIVSAIVPGVMAQTGMETAEIVQGVVKETKPDMILVIDALAARSSKRLNRTIQISDAGIHPGAGVGNHRSVITKETMGIPAIAIGVPTVVDAATIVNDTMENFIAALETSENLKGVGVVLQGYNSAEKYELVKELIAPHLNGMFVTPKDIDETIRRISYTVSEALNLLFSGKAGESEKK
;
A
#
# COMPACT_ATOMS: atom_id res chain seq x y z
N ALA A 1 -11.21 -13.99 -18.71
CA ALA A 1 -10.45 -13.22 -17.76
C ALA A 1 -9.38 -14.12 -17.17
N ASP A 2 -8.22 -13.62 -16.98
CA ASP A 2 -6.97 -14.33 -16.84
C ASP A 2 -6.72 -14.71 -15.36
N ASP A 3 -7.37 -15.75 -14.86
CA ASP A 3 -7.23 -16.21 -13.46
C ASP A 3 -5.76 -16.63 -13.14
N GLY A 4 -4.99 -17.05 -14.15
CA GLY A 4 -3.58 -17.40 -14.00
C GLY A 4 -2.70 -16.22 -13.64
N TYR A 5 -2.92 -15.06 -14.26
CA TYR A 5 -2.11 -13.87 -14.03
C TYR A 5 -2.33 -13.25 -12.62
N HIS A 6 -3.55 -13.28 -12.11
CA HIS A 6 -3.83 -12.82 -10.74
C HIS A 6 -3.14 -13.68 -9.71
N ARG A 7 -3.15 -14.99 -9.89
CA ARG A 7 -2.50 -15.95 -9.01
C ARG A 7 -0.98 -15.74 -8.96
N GLU A 8 -0.34 -15.58 -10.12
CA GLU A 8 1.11 -15.34 -10.20
C GLU A 8 1.51 -14.06 -9.43
N ILE A 9 0.75 -12.97 -9.59
CA ILE A 9 0.99 -11.72 -8.84
C ILE A 9 0.79 -11.95 -7.34
N SER A 10 -0.27 -12.64 -6.93
CA SER A 10 -0.55 -12.91 -5.52
C SER A 10 0.54 -13.77 -4.88
N GLU A 11 0.99 -14.82 -5.54
CA GLU A 11 2.08 -15.68 -5.06
C GLU A 11 3.41 -14.90 -4.96
N THR A 12 3.72 -14.08 -5.98
CA THR A 12 4.92 -13.24 -5.98
C THR A 12 4.89 -12.22 -4.84
N LEU A 13 3.76 -11.53 -4.66
CA LEU A 13 3.58 -10.54 -3.60
C LEU A 13 3.68 -11.21 -2.21
N ALA A 14 3.05 -12.37 -2.02
CA ALA A 14 3.14 -13.14 -0.78
C ALA A 14 4.58 -13.53 -0.46
N GLY A 15 5.36 -14.00 -1.45
CA GLY A 15 6.77 -14.35 -1.28
C GLY A 15 7.66 -13.15 -0.91
N PHE A 16 7.38 -11.96 -1.46
CA PHE A 16 8.06 -10.74 -1.04
C PHE A 16 7.73 -10.36 0.41
N LEU A 17 6.45 -10.39 0.77
CA LEU A 17 6.02 -10.04 2.13
C LEU A 17 6.52 -11.04 3.17
N GLU A 18 6.59 -12.33 2.83
CA GLU A 18 7.12 -13.38 3.72
C GLU A 18 8.53 -13.03 4.21
N LYS A 19 9.42 -12.60 3.30
CA LYS A 19 10.80 -12.21 3.63
C LYS A 19 10.87 -11.07 4.66
N TYR A 20 9.97 -10.08 4.55
CA TYR A 20 9.89 -8.99 5.52
C TYR A 20 9.37 -9.46 6.88
N VAL A 21 8.31 -10.28 6.86
CA VAL A 21 7.69 -10.80 8.08
C VAL A 21 8.64 -11.72 8.82
N GLU A 22 9.29 -12.68 8.15
CA GLU A 22 10.29 -13.58 8.76
C GLU A 22 11.46 -12.83 9.38
N ASN A 23 11.95 -11.76 8.72
CA ASN A 23 13.00 -10.92 9.26
C ASN A 23 12.60 -10.26 10.58
N GLU A 24 11.39 -9.71 10.66
CA GLU A 24 10.90 -9.07 11.89
C GLU A 24 10.55 -10.12 12.97
N GLU A 25 9.99 -11.26 12.62
CA GLU A 25 9.78 -12.38 13.53
C GLU A 25 11.11 -12.85 14.15
N THR A 26 12.17 -12.95 13.34
CA THR A 26 13.50 -13.37 13.80
C THR A 26 14.12 -12.33 14.74
N LYS A 27 13.97 -11.04 14.45
CA LYS A 27 14.45 -9.96 15.32
C LYS A 27 13.74 -9.98 16.66
N ASN A 28 12.42 -10.15 16.66
CA ASN A 28 11.61 -10.22 17.88
C ASN A 28 11.96 -11.43 18.73
N ARG A 29 12.18 -12.61 18.12
CA ARG A 29 12.63 -13.82 18.84
C ARG A 29 14.00 -13.66 19.50
N ASN A 30 14.91 -12.95 18.86
CA ASN A 30 16.24 -12.68 19.40
C ASN A 30 16.21 -11.67 20.55
N ALA A 31 15.25 -10.74 20.55
CA ALA A 31 15.06 -9.77 21.62
C ALA A 31 14.38 -10.40 22.87
N ASP A 32 13.52 -11.42 22.69
CA ASP A 32 12.76 -12.09 23.74
C ASP A 32 13.45 -13.34 24.32
N ASN A 33 14.76 -13.50 24.15
CA ASN A 33 15.54 -14.67 24.65
C ASN A 33 15.42 -14.96 26.17
N GLU A 34 14.66 -14.15 26.92
CA GLU A 34 14.41 -14.34 28.35
C GLU A 34 13.02 -14.93 28.69
N LYS A 35 12.15 -15.19 27.68
CA LYS A 35 10.79 -15.71 27.96
C LYS A 35 10.51 -17.00 27.18
N GLU A 36 10.69 -18.13 27.82
CA GLU A 36 10.34 -19.48 27.31
C GLU A 36 8.88 -19.64 26.84
N HIS A 37 7.99 -18.69 27.15
CA HIS A 37 6.56 -18.71 26.80
C HIS A 37 6.24 -18.13 25.41
N SER A 38 7.22 -17.59 24.66
CA SER A 38 6.96 -16.96 23.36
C SER A 38 6.88 -17.95 22.19
N LYS A 39 7.33 -19.19 22.36
CA LYS A 39 7.37 -20.21 21.28
C LYS A 39 6.00 -20.77 20.89
N GLU A 40 5.01 -20.72 21.78
CA GLU A 40 3.65 -21.21 21.51
C GLU A 40 2.73 -20.14 20.90
N LYS A 41 3.12 -18.86 20.99
CA LYS A 41 2.32 -17.74 20.54
C LYS A 41 2.74 -17.35 19.10
N GLY A 42 2.05 -17.89 18.09
CA GLY A 42 2.33 -17.51 16.69
C GLY A 42 2.29 -15.99 16.49
N CYS A 43 2.96 -15.49 15.42
CA CYS A 43 3.03 -14.07 15.08
C CYS A 43 1.63 -13.46 14.93
N SER A 44 1.41 -12.33 15.59
CA SER A 44 0.15 -11.58 15.57
C SER A 44 0.28 -10.35 14.68
N ILE A 45 -0.58 -10.23 13.68
CA ILE A 45 -0.57 -9.16 12.67
C ILE A 45 -1.85 -8.35 12.75
N LEU A 46 -1.71 -7.03 12.82
CA LEU A 46 -2.81 -6.09 12.61
C LEU A 46 -2.77 -5.57 11.18
N THR A 47 -3.80 -5.87 10.40
CA THR A 47 -3.95 -5.33 9.05
C THR A 47 -4.82 -4.08 9.08
N VAL A 48 -4.35 -3.00 8.47
CA VAL A 48 -5.03 -1.70 8.44
C VAL A 48 -5.34 -1.33 6.99
N GLY A 49 -6.61 -1.30 6.62
CA GLY A 49 -7.06 -0.82 5.32
C GLY A 49 -7.37 0.68 5.37
N LEU A 50 -6.47 1.50 4.84
CA LEU A 50 -6.65 2.96 4.76
C LEU A 50 -7.55 3.34 3.59
N GLY A 51 -8.17 4.48 3.71
CA GLY A 51 -8.97 5.11 2.66
C GLY A 51 -10.46 5.21 2.98
N ASN A 52 -11.19 5.76 2.03
CA ASN A 52 -12.63 5.98 2.12
C ASN A 52 -13.37 4.99 1.23
N ARG A 53 -14.17 4.13 1.84
CA ARG A 53 -15.00 3.12 1.14
C ARG A 53 -15.97 3.72 0.13
N GLU A 54 -16.45 4.95 0.37
CA GLU A 54 -17.42 5.65 -0.48
C GLU A 54 -16.77 6.35 -1.69
N VAL A 55 -15.44 6.33 -1.77
CA VAL A 55 -14.67 6.93 -2.87
C VAL A 55 -13.88 5.82 -3.56
N THR A 56 -14.37 5.32 -4.68
CA THR A 56 -13.81 4.12 -5.34
C THR A 56 -12.29 4.13 -5.46
N PRO A 57 -11.62 5.18 -5.98
CA PRO A 57 -10.17 5.18 -6.09
C PRO A 57 -9.44 5.09 -4.74
N ASP A 58 -10.10 5.44 -3.65
CA ASP A 58 -9.58 5.44 -2.27
C ASP A 58 -10.04 4.20 -1.46
N ALA A 59 -10.83 3.30 -2.08
CA ALA A 59 -11.44 2.16 -1.40
C ALA A 59 -10.58 0.89 -1.39
N LEU A 60 -9.35 0.93 -1.90
CA LEU A 60 -8.47 -0.24 -2.01
C LEU A 60 -8.27 -0.93 -0.65
N GLY A 61 -7.80 -0.20 0.36
CA GLY A 61 -7.55 -0.75 1.69
C GLY A 61 -8.79 -1.38 2.33
N PRO A 62 -9.93 -0.67 2.37
CA PRO A 62 -11.20 -1.24 2.82
C PRO A 62 -11.60 -2.54 2.10
N TYR A 63 -11.49 -2.61 0.78
CA TYR A 63 -11.88 -3.80 0.01
C TYR A 63 -10.92 -4.97 0.19
N VAL A 64 -9.62 -4.70 0.41
CA VAL A 64 -8.68 -5.76 0.78
C VAL A 64 -9.07 -6.36 2.12
N VAL A 65 -9.32 -5.52 3.13
CA VAL A 65 -9.67 -5.98 4.49
C VAL A 65 -10.94 -6.84 4.49
N ASP A 66 -11.95 -6.50 3.67
CA ASP A 66 -13.19 -7.27 3.56
C ASP A 66 -13.00 -8.72 3.11
N GLN A 67 -11.88 -9.03 2.46
CA GLN A 67 -11.60 -10.34 1.87
C GLN A 67 -10.54 -11.13 2.65
N LEU A 68 -10.09 -10.62 3.82
CA LEU A 68 -9.07 -11.28 4.63
C LEU A 68 -9.64 -12.37 5.53
N ASN A 69 -8.86 -13.43 5.69
CA ASN A 69 -9.12 -14.49 6.66
C ASN A 69 -8.67 -14.03 8.05
N ILE A 70 -9.60 -13.55 8.86
CA ILE A 70 -9.35 -13.06 10.22
C ILE A 70 -9.38 -14.22 11.20
N THR A 71 -8.32 -14.39 11.99
CA THR A 71 -8.11 -15.56 12.86
C THR A 71 -8.00 -15.23 14.34
N ARG A 72 -7.75 -13.96 14.72
CA ARG A 72 -7.53 -13.58 16.14
C ARG A 72 -8.65 -14.02 17.05
N HIS A 73 -9.91 -13.83 16.68
CA HIS A 73 -11.07 -14.23 17.47
C HIS A 73 -11.15 -15.75 17.65
N MET A 74 -10.79 -16.53 16.63
CA MET A 74 -10.76 -17.99 16.71
C MET A 74 -9.70 -18.48 17.72
N VAL A 75 -8.51 -17.87 17.68
CA VAL A 75 -7.43 -18.19 18.62
C VAL A 75 -7.80 -17.79 20.06
N GLN A 76 -8.53 -16.68 20.24
CA GLN A 76 -9.01 -16.27 21.57
C GLN A 76 -10.08 -17.22 22.14
N GLU A 77 -10.97 -17.73 21.29
CA GLU A 77 -12.06 -18.61 21.70
C GLU A 77 -11.61 -20.07 21.88
N TYR A 78 -10.82 -20.59 20.92
CA TYR A 78 -10.49 -22.01 20.82
C TYR A 78 -9.00 -22.32 21.04
N GLY A 79 -8.18 -21.31 21.36
CA GLY A 79 -6.73 -21.47 21.40
C GLY A 79 -6.13 -21.70 20.00
N ARG A 80 -4.86 -22.10 19.96
CA ARG A 80 -4.16 -22.39 18.69
C ARG A 80 -4.75 -23.56 17.90
N TYR A 81 -5.54 -24.42 18.54
CA TYR A 81 -6.25 -25.50 17.85
C TYR A 81 -7.36 -25.03 16.91
N GLY A 82 -7.80 -23.76 17.02
CA GLY A 82 -8.80 -23.15 16.14
C GLY A 82 -8.27 -22.75 14.76
N VAL A 83 -6.96 -22.84 14.55
CA VAL A 83 -6.30 -22.41 13.29
C VAL A 83 -5.21 -23.42 12.89
N GLU A 84 -4.83 -23.42 11.60
CA GLU A 84 -3.70 -24.24 11.13
C GLU A 84 -2.41 -23.89 11.90
N GLU A 85 -1.55 -24.85 12.16
CA GLU A 85 -0.35 -24.69 12.99
C GLU A 85 0.58 -23.56 12.52
N LYS A 86 0.75 -23.41 11.20
CA LYS A 86 1.59 -22.38 10.59
C LYS A 86 0.89 -21.03 10.42
N SER A 87 -0.41 -20.94 10.69
CA SER A 87 -1.18 -19.73 10.48
C SER A 87 -0.80 -18.63 11.45
N ARG A 88 -0.72 -17.42 10.97
CA ARG A 88 -0.54 -16.20 11.76
C ARG A 88 -1.86 -15.79 12.43
N ILE A 89 -1.75 -15.05 13.53
CA ILE A 89 -2.91 -14.50 14.24
C ILE A 89 -3.24 -13.15 13.61
N VAL A 90 -4.37 -13.06 12.92
CA VAL A 90 -4.73 -11.89 12.12
C VAL A 90 -5.94 -11.17 12.71
N SER A 91 -5.78 -9.88 12.91
CA SER A 91 -6.87 -8.92 13.12
C SER A 91 -6.82 -7.84 12.05
N ALA A 92 -7.96 -7.21 11.75
CA ALA A 92 -8.00 -6.14 10.78
C ALA A 92 -8.94 -5.01 11.20
N ILE A 93 -8.65 -3.81 10.70
CA ILE A 93 -9.47 -2.61 10.90
C ILE A 93 -9.49 -1.75 9.64
N VAL A 94 -10.65 -1.17 9.36
CA VAL A 94 -10.83 -0.06 8.41
C VAL A 94 -11.17 1.18 9.23
N PRO A 95 -10.19 2.04 9.55
CA PRO A 95 -10.40 3.17 10.47
C PRO A 95 -11.26 4.28 9.87
N GLY A 96 -11.47 4.27 8.55
CA GLY A 96 -12.12 5.36 7.82
C GLY A 96 -11.22 6.58 7.67
N VAL A 97 -11.82 7.72 7.32
CA VAL A 97 -11.12 8.99 7.13
C VAL A 97 -11.52 10.02 8.18
N MET A 98 -10.64 10.98 8.45
CA MET A 98 -10.86 12.01 9.48
C MET A 98 -12.17 12.80 9.29
N ALA A 99 -12.59 13.02 8.06
CA ALA A 99 -13.86 13.68 7.76
C ALA A 99 -15.10 12.91 8.25
N GLN A 100 -15.00 11.58 8.40
CA GLN A 100 -16.07 10.72 8.90
C GLN A 100 -15.99 10.53 10.42
N THR A 101 -14.78 10.40 10.97
CA THR A 101 -14.54 9.98 12.35
C THR A 101 -14.25 11.14 13.30
N GLY A 102 -13.77 12.28 12.78
CA GLY A 102 -13.25 13.39 13.58
C GLY A 102 -11.89 13.12 14.23
N MET A 103 -11.27 11.94 13.95
CA MET A 103 -9.99 11.52 14.52
C MET A 103 -8.98 11.29 13.41
N GLU A 104 -7.69 11.49 13.70
CA GLU A 104 -6.65 11.06 12.79
C GLU A 104 -6.55 9.52 12.74
N THR A 105 -6.34 8.99 11.55
CA THR A 105 -6.22 7.54 11.34
C THR A 105 -5.14 6.92 12.23
N ALA A 106 -4.00 7.61 12.38
CA ALA A 106 -2.91 7.14 13.25
C ALA A 106 -3.30 7.05 14.73
N GLU A 107 -4.17 7.95 15.25
CA GLU A 107 -4.68 7.89 16.62
C GLU A 107 -5.54 6.63 16.83
N ILE A 108 -6.42 6.32 15.88
CA ILE A 108 -7.27 5.13 15.92
C ILE A 108 -6.40 3.88 15.91
N VAL A 109 -5.45 3.80 14.96
CA VAL A 109 -4.54 2.65 14.84
C VAL A 109 -3.70 2.48 16.09
N GLN A 110 -3.16 3.56 16.66
CA GLN A 110 -2.37 3.51 17.89
C GLN A 110 -3.19 3.01 19.08
N GLY A 111 -4.47 3.40 19.17
CA GLY A 111 -5.40 2.89 20.19
C GLY A 111 -5.61 1.37 20.05
N VAL A 112 -5.81 0.88 18.83
CA VAL A 112 -5.97 -0.55 18.55
C VAL A 112 -4.68 -1.32 18.83
N VAL A 113 -3.51 -0.79 18.46
CA VAL A 113 -2.20 -1.41 18.77
C VAL A 113 -1.99 -1.55 20.27
N LYS A 114 -2.29 -0.53 21.05
CA LYS A 114 -2.17 -0.58 22.53
C LYS A 114 -3.04 -1.68 23.15
N GLU A 115 -4.25 -1.87 22.63
CA GLU A 115 -5.20 -2.85 23.15
C GLU A 115 -4.91 -4.27 22.66
N THR A 116 -4.64 -4.44 21.35
CA THR A 116 -4.50 -5.77 20.73
C THR A 116 -3.08 -6.32 20.80
N LYS A 117 -2.08 -5.46 20.98
CA LYS A 117 -0.64 -5.78 21.11
C LYS A 117 -0.15 -6.72 20.00
N PRO A 118 -0.31 -6.35 18.74
CA PRO A 118 0.21 -7.16 17.62
C PRO A 118 1.74 -7.07 17.56
N ASP A 119 2.36 -8.07 16.93
CA ASP A 119 3.81 -8.09 16.71
C ASP A 119 4.23 -7.16 15.57
N MET A 120 3.31 -6.90 14.61
CA MET A 120 3.52 -5.97 13.49
C MET A 120 2.21 -5.46 12.90
N ILE A 121 2.33 -4.42 12.08
CA ILE A 121 1.23 -3.83 11.32
C ILE A 121 1.50 -4.02 9.82
N LEU A 122 0.47 -4.44 9.07
CA LEU A 122 0.41 -4.31 7.62
C LEU A 122 -0.59 -3.23 7.26
N VAL A 123 -0.15 -2.23 6.49
CA VAL A 123 -1.01 -1.10 6.09
C VAL A 123 -1.23 -1.14 4.59
N ILE A 124 -2.47 -1.09 4.14
CA ILE A 124 -2.84 -1.04 2.73
C ILE A 124 -3.44 0.32 2.43
N ASP A 125 -2.93 1.00 1.39
CA ASP A 125 -3.38 2.34 1.00
C ASP A 125 -3.44 2.54 -0.51
N ALA A 126 -4.34 3.39 -0.93
CA ALA A 126 -4.43 3.90 -2.29
C ALA A 126 -3.53 5.15 -2.42
N LEU A 127 -2.64 5.17 -3.40
CA LEU A 127 -1.64 6.22 -3.56
C LEU A 127 -1.96 7.12 -4.75
N ALA A 128 -1.40 8.33 -4.76
CA ALA A 128 -1.29 9.15 -5.95
C ALA A 128 -0.05 8.76 -6.76
N ALA A 129 -0.24 8.51 -8.06
CA ALA A 129 0.84 8.19 -8.97
C ALA A 129 1.74 9.40 -9.23
N ARG A 130 3.05 9.23 -9.15
CA ARG A 130 4.04 10.23 -9.57
C ARG A 130 4.41 10.15 -11.06
N SER A 131 3.78 9.27 -11.79
CA SER A 131 3.80 9.15 -13.24
C SER A 131 2.56 8.38 -13.68
N SER A 132 1.93 8.82 -14.76
CA SER A 132 0.75 8.19 -15.36
C SER A 132 1.00 6.73 -15.76
N LYS A 133 2.25 6.37 -16.07
CA LYS A 133 2.68 5.00 -16.42
C LYS A 133 2.55 4.01 -15.27
N ARG A 134 2.53 4.49 -14.01
CA ARG A 134 2.44 3.66 -12.80
C ARG A 134 1.01 3.45 -12.31
N LEU A 135 0.07 4.25 -12.82
CA LEU A 135 -1.33 4.24 -12.41
C LEU A 135 -1.94 2.85 -12.60
N ASN A 136 -2.44 2.24 -11.52
CA ASN A 136 -3.02 0.89 -11.48
C ASN A 136 -2.11 -0.25 -12.00
N ARG A 137 -0.79 -0.04 -12.06
CA ARG A 137 0.17 -0.99 -12.65
C ARG A 137 1.32 -1.39 -11.73
N THR A 138 1.40 -0.78 -10.56
CA THR A 138 2.50 -1.06 -9.62
C THR A 138 1.96 -1.27 -8.23
N ILE A 139 2.51 -2.27 -7.53
CA ILE A 139 2.33 -2.45 -6.09
C ILE A 139 3.65 -2.02 -5.44
N GLN A 140 3.59 -1.12 -4.48
CA GLN A 140 4.73 -0.60 -3.75
C GLN A 140 4.73 -1.18 -2.34
N ILE A 141 5.87 -1.70 -1.89
CA ILE A 141 6.06 -2.21 -0.53
C ILE A 141 7.12 -1.34 0.14
N SER A 142 6.88 -0.95 1.40
CA SER A 142 7.82 -0.17 2.20
C SER A 142 7.80 -0.65 3.65
N ASP A 143 8.98 -0.85 4.22
CA ASP A 143 9.19 -1.14 5.64
C ASP A 143 9.38 0.13 6.50
N ALA A 144 9.45 1.29 5.85
CA ALA A 144 9.49 2.59 6.53
C ALA A 144 8.10 3.07 7.02
N GLY A 145 7.04 2.26 6.78
CA GLY A 145 5.67 2.66 7.07
C GLY A 145 5.07 3.59 6.00
N ILE A 146 4.06 4.37 6.38
CA ILE A 146 3.28 5.20 5.45
C ILE A 146 2.91 6.56 6.05
N HIS A 147 2.78 7.55 5.15
CA HIS A 147 2.24 8.88 5.42
C HIS A 147 0.84 8.97 4.78
N PRO A 148 -0.25 8.69 5.50
CA PRO A 148 -1.59 8.68 4.93
C PRO A 148 -1.95 10.03 4.29
N GLY A 149 -2.40 10.02 3.03
CA GLY A 149 -2.81 11.23 2.32
C GLY A 149 -1.69 12.17 1.86
N ALA A 150 -0.41 11.83 2.03
CA ALA A 150 0.71 12.68 1.60
C ALA A 150 0.69 12.94 0.08
N GLY A 151 0.24 11.97 -0.72
CA GLY A 151 0.14 12.10 -2.17
C GLY A 151 -0.93 13.10 -2.65
N VAL A 152 -1.85 13.49 -1.79
CA VAL A 152 -2.94 14.45 -2.06
C VAL A 152 -2.81 15.75 -1.23
N GLY A 153 -1.61 16.03 -0.70
CA GLY A 153 -1.31 17.27 0.03
C GLY A 153 -1.82 17.31 1.47
N ASN A 154 -2.27 16.20 2.02
CA ASN A 154 -2.69 16.12 3.42
C ASN A 154 -1.50 15.71 4.31
N HIS A 155 -1.06 16.63 5.17
CA HIS A 155 -0.06 16.33 6.21
C HIS A 155 -0.77 15.73 7.42
N ARG A 156 -0.72 14.40 7.53
CA ARG A 156 -1.32 13.63 8.64
C ARG A 156 -0.23 12.92 9.44
N SER A 157 -0.59 12.50 10.65
CA SER A 157 0.28 11.68 11.48
C SER A 157 0.66 10.38 10.78
N VAL A 158 1.93 10.03 10.86
CA VAL A 158 2.52 8.89 10.14
C VAL A 158 2.27 7.57 10.88
N ILE A 159 2.17 6.48 10.13
CA ILE A 159 2.12 5.12 10.67
C ILE A 159 3.48 4.48 10.34
N THR A 160 4.39 4.53 11.29
CA THR A 160 5.75 4.00 11.20
C THR A 160 6.09 3.20 12.46
N LYS A 161 7.23 2.52 12.44
CA LYS A 161 7.73 1.82 13.62
C LYS A 161 7.92 2.76 14.81
N GLU A 162 8.39 3.98 14.57
CA GLU A 162 8.63 4.99 15.61
C GLU A 162 7.35 5.46 16.28
N THR A 163 6.29 5.68 15.49
CA THR A 163 5.01 6.18 16.02
C THR A 163 4.15 5.08 16.65
N MET A 164 4.25 3.86 16.15
CA MET A 164 3.44 2.72 16.62
C MET A 164 4.16 1.86 17.67
N GLY A 165 5.49 1.97 17.77
CA GLY A 165 6.32 1.17 18.69
C GLY A 165 6.56 -0.27 18.22
N ILE A 166 6.03 -0.66 17.06
CA ILE A 166 6.15 -1.98 16.44
C ILE A 166 6.39 -1.84 14.94
N PRO A 167 6.97 -2.86 14.26
CA PRO A 167 7.19 -2.83 12.82
C PRO A 167 5.92 -2.53 12.02
N ALA A 168 6.03 -1.65 11.01
CA ALA A 168 4.93 -1.30 10.12
C ALA A 168 5.39 -1.47 8.66
N ILE A 169 4.72 -2.36 7.93
CA ILE A 169 4.93 -2.59 6.50
C ILE A 169 3.76 -1.99 5.75
N ALA A 170 4.05 -1.15 4.75
CA ALA A 170 3.04 -0.52 3.91
C ALA A 170 2.98 -1.18 2.53
N ILE A 171 1.77 -1.39 2.04
CA ILE A 171 1.47 -1.85 0.69
C ILE A 171 0.62 -0.77 0.04
N GLY A 172 1.14 -0.16 -1.01
CA GLY A 172 0.48 0.94 -1.70
C GLY A 172 0.29 0.68 -3.19
N VAL A 173 -0.86 1.08 -3.72
CA VAL A 173 -1.13 1.03 -5.17
C VAL A 173 -1.57 2.40 -5.65
N PRO A 174 -0.91 2.96 -6.70
CA PRO A 174 -1.34 4.21 -7.29
C PRO A 174 -2.67 4.04 -8.03
N THR A 175 -3.73 4.67 -7.55
CA THR A 175 -5.10 4.59 -8.08
C THR A 175 -5.58 5.88 -8.73
N VAL A 176 -4.92 6.97 -8.43
CA VAL A 176 -5.16 8.31 -9.00
C VAL A 176 -3.85 8.94 -9.46
N VAL A 177 -3.94 9.92 -10.35
CA VAL A 177 -2.84 10.77 -10.75
C VAL A 177 -3.32 12.21 -10.77
N ASP A 178 -2.52 13.16 -10.28
CA ASP A 178 -2.87 14.57 -10.37
C ASP A 178 -2.72 15.13 -11.80
N ALA A 179 -3.48 16.18 -12.11
CA ALA A 179 -3.47 16.77 -13.42
C ALA A 179 -2.09 17.33 -13.82
N ALA A 180 -1.33 17.85 -12.86
CA ALA A 180 0.01 18.38 -13.11
C ALA A 180 0.97 17.27 -13.55
N THR A 181 0.90 16.10 -12.94
CA THR A 181 1.68 14.92 -13.34
C THR A 181 1.35 14.51 -14.78
N ILE A 182 0.06 14.48 -15.18
CA ILE A 182 -0.33 14.14 -16.57
C ILE A 182 0.27 15.12 -17.56
N VAL A 183 0.16 16.43 -17.27
CA VAL A 183 0.71 17.46 -18.14
C VAL A 183 2.22 17.36 -18.20
N ASN A 184 2.91 17.15 -17.06
CA ASN A 184 4.36 16.99 -17.03
C ASN A 184 4.81 15.77 -17.84
N ASP A 185 4.19 14.59 -17.65
CA ASP A 185 4.49 13.38 -18.41
C ASP A 185 4.28 13.60 -19.92
N THR A 186 3.23 14.38 -20.30
CA THR A 186 2.95 14.73 -21.69
C THR A 186 4.03 15.65 -22.27
N MET A 187 4.47 16.65 -21.51
CA MET A 187 5.55 17.56 -21.89
C MET A 187 6.88 16.82 -22.06
N GLU A 188 7.22 15.92 -21.14
CA GLU A 188 8.44 15.10 -21.27
C GLU A 188 8.42 14.24 -22.54
N ASN A 189 7.29 13.58 -22.82
CA ASN A 189 7.14 12.80 -24.05
C ASN A 189 7.21 13.67 -25.31
N PHE A 190 6.65 14.89 -25.27
CA PHE A 190 6.72 15.85 -26.37
C PHE A 190 8.15 16.33 -26.62
N ILE A 191 8.90 16.68 -25.57
CA ILE A 191 10.33 17.06 -25.66
C ILE A 191 11.14 15.91 -26.27
N ALA A 192 10.95 14.68 -25.82
CA ALA A 192 11.63 13.51 -26.37
C ALA A 192 11.28 13.28 -27.87
N ALA A 193 10.04 13.54 -28.28
CA ALA A 193 9.63 13.46 -29.67
C ALA A 193 10.29 14.55 -30.53
N LEU A 194 10.44 15.78 -30.00
CA LEU A 194 11.16 16.87 -30.72
C LEU A 194 12.63 16.53 -30.95
N GLU A 195 13.29 15.86 -30.01
CA GLU A 195 14.69 15.43 -30.11
C GLU A 195 14.94 14.42 -31.24
N THR A 196 13.95 13.56 -31.48
CA THR A 196 14.03 12.59 -32.60
C THR A 196 13.73 13.19 -33.97
N SER A 197 13.20 14.40 -33.99
CA SER A 197 12.86 15.12 -35.23
C SER A 197 14.08 15.86 -35.78
N GLU A 198 14.46 15.59 -37.04
CA GLU A 198 15.61 16.27 -37.71
C GLU A 198 15.48 17.79 -37.76
N ASN A 199 14.25 18.31 -37.81
CA ASN A 199 13.98 19.74 -38.00
C ASN A 199 13.81 20.51 -36.68
N LEU A 200 13.59 19.83 -35.53
CA LEU A 200 13.17 20.49 -34.30
C LEU A 200 14.10 20.20 -33.08
N LYS A 201 15.24 19.52 -33.32
CA LYS A 201 16.23 19.21 -32.26
C LYS A 201 16.66 20.42 -31.42
N GLY A 202 16.80 21.61 -32.05
CA GLY A 202 17.22 22.83 -31.36
C GLY A 202 16.23 23.33 -30.30
N VAL A 203 14.93 23.07 -30.50
CA VAL A 203 13.87 23.45 -29.52
C VAL A 203 13.88 22.52 -28.32
N GLY A 204 14.08 21.23 -28.53
CA GLY A 204 14.18 20.24 -27.48
C GLY A 204 15.31 20.52 -26.48
N VAL A 205 16.48 20.91 -26.99
CA VAL A 205 17.66 21.22 -26.16
C VAL A 205 17.42 22.38 -25.19
N VAL A 206 16.73 23.45 -25.64
CA VAL A 206 16.42 24.60 -24.76
C VAL A 206 15.52 24.19 -23.58
N LEU A 207 14.55 23.31 -23.83
CA LEU A 207 13.62 22.85 -22.79
C LEU A 207 14.23 21.82 -21.82
N GLN A 208 15.34 21.18 -22.19
CA GLN A 208 16.11 20.30 -21.31
C GLN A 208 16.88 21.04 -20.20
N GLY A 209 17.11 22.34 -20.34
CA GLY A 209 17.83 23.14 -19.35
C GLY A 209 17.19 23.16 -17.94
N TYR A 210 15.92 22.76 -17.85
CA TYR A 210 15.19 22.65 -16.58
C TYR A 210 15.21 21.20 -16.09
N ASN A 211 15.45 21.00 -14.79
CA ASN A 211 15.31 19.67 -14.18
C ASN A 211 13.84 19.27 -14.05
N SER A 212 13.55 17.98 -13.83
CA SER A 212 12.17 17.46 -13.77
C SER A 212 11.32 18.12 -12.67
N ALA A 213 11.91 18.50 -11.53
CA ALA A 213 11.19 19.16 -10.45
C ALA A 213 10.81 20.61 -10.83
N GLU A 214 11.73 21.35 -11.46
CA GLU A 214 11.46 22.72 -11.96
C GLU A 214 10.38 22.73 -13.05
N LYS A 215 10.42 21.76 -13.96
CA LYS A 215 9.37 21.58 -14.98
C LYS A 215 8.01 21.29 -14.36
N TYR A 216 7.97 20.41 -13.37
CA TYR A 216 6.74 20.07 -12.66
C TYR A 216 6.15 21.28 -11.93
N GLU A 217 6.95 22.05 -11.18
CA GLU A 217 6.48 23.25 -10.50
C GLU A 217 5.99 24.33 -11.49
N LEU A 218 6.69 24.52 -12.61
CA LEU A 218 6.25 25.46 -13.65
C LEU A 218 4.90 25.00 -14.26
N VAL A 219 4.76 23.73 -14.58
CA VAL A 219 3.49 23.16 -15.08
C VAL A 219 2.38 23.40 -14.06
N LYS A 220 2.65 23.13 -12.78
CA LYS A 220 1.70 23.29 -11.68
C LYS A 220 1.24 24.75 -11.54
N GLU A 221 2.15 25.72 -11.62
CA GLU A 221 1.81 27.14 -11.62
C GLU A 221 0.92 27.54 -12.81
N LEU A 222 1.23 27.05 -14.00
CA LEU A 222 0.47 27.37 -15.20
C LEU A 222 -0.96 26.78 -15.18
N ILE A 223 -1.15 25.63 -14.59
CA ILE A 223 -2.46 24.96 -14.50
C ILE A 223 -3.21 25.28 -13.21
N ALA A 224 -2.53 25.85 -12.20
CA ALA A 224 -3.06 26.09 -10.87
C ALA A 224 -4.44 26.77 -10.81
N PRO A 225 -4.75 27.77 -11.64
CA PRO A 225 -6.06 28.43 -11.58
C PRO A 225 -7.24 27.52 -11.88
N HIS A 226 -7.03 26.43 -12.63
CA HIS A 226 -8.12 25.62 -13.19
C HIS A 226 -8.07 24.15 -12.80
N LEU A 227 -6.88 23.58 -12.61
CA LEU A 227 -6.68 22.13 -12.43
C LEU A 227 -5.96 21.77 -11.13
N ASN A 228 -5.60 22.74 -10.30
CA ASN A 228 -4.94 22.46 -9.03
C ASN A 228 -5.88 21.68 -8.09
N GLY A 229 -5.37 20.55 -7.58
CA GLY A 229 -6.15 19.65 -6.75
C GLY A 229 -7.09 18.71 -7.52
N MET A 230 -7.05 18.72 -8.86
CA MET A 230 -7.79 17.76 -9.68
C MET A 230 -7.00 16.46 -9.78
N PHE A 231 -7.64 15.36 -9.36
CA PHE A 231 -7.13 14.00 -9.52
C PHE A 231 -7.93 13.25 -10.57
N VAL A 232 -7.23 12.48 -11.39
CA VAL A 232 -7.79 11.71 -12.51
C VAL A 232 -7.59 10.23 -12.23
N THR A 233 -8.58 9.43 -12.59
CA THR A 233 -8.55 7.97 -12.51
C THR A 233 -9.07 7.37 -13.81
N PRO A 234 -8.68 6.14 -14.19
CA PRO A 234 -9.22 5.47 -15.37
C PRO A 234 -10.73 5.27 -15.31
N LYS A 235 -11.35 5.19 -16.48
CA LYS A 235 -12.81 5.00 -16.61
C LYS A 235 -13.33 3.72 -15.94
N ASP A 236 -12.51 2.67 -15.92
CA ASP A 236 -12.80 1.34 -15.38
C ASP A 236 -12.31 1.15 -13.94
N ILE A 237 -12.15 2.25 -13.19
CA ILE A 237 -11.58 2.22 -11.83
C ILE A 237 -12.35 1.29 -10.89
N ASP A 238 -13.67 1.17 -11.01
CA ASP A 238 -14.49 0.32 -10.14
C ASP A 238 -14.12 -1.16 -10.28
N GLU A 239 -13.95 -1.63 -11.51
CA GLU A 239 -13.51 -2.99 -11.78
C GLU A 239 -12.05 -3.17 -11.40
N THR A 240 -11.22 -2.20 -11.72
CA THR A 240 -9.78 -2.23 -11.44
C THR A 240 -9.51 -2.33 -9.94
N ILE A 241 -10.18 -1.54 -9.11
CA ILE A 241 -10.03 -1.61 -7.65
C ILE A 241 -10.48 -2.96 -7.10
N ARG A 242 -11.58 -3.52 -7.58
CA ARG A 242 -12.02 -4.86 -7.17
C ARG A 242 -10.99 -5.94 -7.51
N ARG A 243 -10.41 -5.88 -8.70
CA ARG A 243 -9.38 -6.85 -9.14
C ARG A 243 -8.10 -6.71 -8.35
N ILE A 244 -7.60 -5.50 -8.14
CA ILE A 244 -6.38 -5.26 -7.36
C ILE A 244 -6.60 -5.65 -5.91
N SER A 245 -7.73 -5.28 -5.29
CA SER A 245 -8.02 -5.65 -3.91
C SER A 245 -8.12 -7.16 -3.72
N TYR A 246 -8.71 -7.88 -4.67
CA TYR A 246 -8.72 -9.34 -4.69
C TYR A 246 -7.30 -9.91 -4.76
N THR A 247 -6.48 -9.43 -5.68
CA THR A 247 -5.08 -9.89 -5.84
C THR A 247 -4.25 -9.67 -4.56
N VAL A 248 -4.40 -8.49 -3.93
CA VAL A 248 -3.69 -8.17 -2.68
C VAL A 248 -4.21 -9.01 -1.51
N SER A 249 -5.53 -9.19 -1.39
CA SER A 249 -6.13 -10.01 -0.32
C SER A 249 -5.72 -11.48 -0.44
N GLU A 250 -5.68 -12.04 -1.65
CA GLU A 250 -5.18 -13.40 -1.89
C GLU A 250 -3.71 -13.55 -1.46
N ALA A 251 -2.85 -12.59 -1.82
CA ALA A 251 -1.46 -12.58 -1.38
C ALA A 251 -1.32 -12.56 0.15
N LEU A 252 -2.14 -11.73 0.82
CA LEU A 252 -2.15 -11.65 2.28
C LEU A 252 -2.71 -12.92 2.92
N ASN A 253 -3.75 -13.53 2.35
CA ASN A 253 -4.30 -14.79 2.84
C ASN A 253 -3.28 -15.95 2.69
N LEU A 254 -2.50 -15.98 1.60
CA LEU A 254 -1.36 -16.90 1.45
C LEU A 254 -0.30 -16.68 2.53
N LEU A 255 0.08 -15.42 2.75
CA LEU A 255 1.00 -15.02 3.81
C LEU A 255 0.50 -15.48 5.19
N PHE A 256 -0.76 -15.21 5.50
CA PHE A 256 -1.36 -15.49 6.81
C PHE A 256 -1.53 -16.97 7.09
N SER A 257 -1.78 -17.78 6.07
CA SER A 257 -1.87 -19.24 6.21
C SER A 257 -0.50 -19.94 6.28
N GLY A 258 0.61 -19.21 6.14
CA GLY A 258 1.96 -19.80 6.11
C GLY A 258 2.25 -20.62 4.85
N LYS A 259 1.48 -20.40 3.77
CA LYS A 259 1.63 -21.09 2.46
C LYS A 259 2.41 -20.26 1.45
N ALA A 260 2.83 -19.05 1.82
CA ALA A 260 3.70 -18.21 0.99
C ALA A 260 5.05 -18.93 0.79
N GLY A 261 5.47 -19.13 -0.48
CA GLY A 261 6.73 -19.80 -0.84
C GLY A 261 6.67 -21.31 -1.00
N GLU A 262 5.53 -21.97 -0.83
CA GLU A 262 5.39 -23.40 -1.15
C GLU A 262 5.36 -23.66 -2.68
N SER A 263 5.10 -22.63 -3.49
CA SER A 263 5.06 -22.70 -4.96
C SER A 263 6.45 -22.73 -5.61
N GLU A 264 7.51 -22.24 -4.95
CA GLU A 264 8.89 -22.26 -5.50
C GLU A 264 9.57 -23.64 -5.43
N LYS A 265 8.92 -24.66 -4.84
CA LYS A 265 9.48 -26.01 -4.64
C LYS A 265 8.90 -27.08 -5.58
N LYS A 266 8.13 -26.68 -6.57
CA LYS A 266 7.66 -27.56 -7.65
C LYS A 266 8.22 -27.08 -8.99
#